data_2cd56ae48f9f632d2a772532e884ad69
#
_entry.id   2cd56ae48f9f632d2a772532e884ad69
#
_cell.length_a   1.000
_cell.length_b   1.000
_cell.length_c   1.000
_cell.angle_alpha   90.00
_cell.angle_beta   90.00
_cell.angle_gamma   90.00
#
_symmetry.space_group_name_H-M   'P 1'
#
loop_
_entity.id
_entity.type
_entity.pdbx_description
1 polymer ?
#
loop_
_entity_poly.entity_id
_entity_poly.type
_entity_poly.pdbx_seq_one_letter_code
_entity_poly.pdbx_strand_id
1 'polypeptide(L)'
;GAWKEVGYSEVDLSTAETYPCPVPCGEMTYILRVIGDSMIDEYRPGDMIFVDPEVPACHGDDVIALMHDTGETTFKRLIEDGTQRYLKALNPNWPEPYIKINGNCSIIGTVIFSGKPRRYKIKA
;
A
#
# COMPACT_ATOMS: atom_id res chain seq x y z
N GLY A 1 -12.91 6.27 -8.06
CA GLY A 1 -13.11 4.94 -8.53
C GLY A 1 -13.90 4.10 -7.56
N ALA A 2 -14.17 2.92 -7.98
CA ALA A 2 -15.01 2.04 -7.17
C ALA A 2 -14.47 1.82 -5.78
N TRP A 3 -13.18 1.78 -5.63
CA TRP A 3 -12.66 1.45 -4.32
C TRP A 3 -12.55 2.63 -3.37
N LYS A 4 -12.97 3.78 -3.79
CA LYS A 4 -13.17 4.85 -2.83
C LYS A 4 -14.35 4.55 -1.93
N GLU A 5 -15.18 3.64 -2.38
CA GLU A 5 -16.39 3.28 -1.66
C GLU A 5 -16.16 2.15 -0.67
N VAL A 6 -15.03 1.46 -0.74
CA VAL A 6 -14.79 0.39 0.22
C VAL A 6 -14.50 1.02 1.57
N GLY A 7 -14.68 0.28 2.61
CA GLY A 7 -14.61 0.80 3.94
C GLY A 7 -13.25 1.34 4.29
N TYR A 8 -12.88 1.25 5.53
CA TYR A 8 -11.66 1.81 6.03
C TYR A 8 -10.45 1.33 5.24
N SER A 9 -9.52 2.22 4.99
CA SER A 9 -8.29 1.90 4.31
C SER A 9 -7.14 2.56 5.04
N GLU A 10 -5.95 1.96 4.96
CA GLU A 10 -4.74 2.52 5.55
C GLU A 10 -4.09 3.53 4.63
N VAL A 11 -4.68 3.79 3.49
CA VAL A 11 -4.20 4.80 2.55
C VAL A 11 -5.35 5.72 2.19
N ASP A 12 -5.00 6.95 1.88
CA ASP A 12 -5.99 7.97 1.58
C ASP A 12 -6.24 8.03 0.08
N LEU A 13 -7.43 7.65 -0.32
CA LEU A 13 -7.82 7.65 -1.72
C LEU A 13 -8.46 8.96 -2.15
N SER A 14 -8.74 9.85 -1.19
CA SER A 14 -9.50 11.05 -1.49
C SER A 14 -8.65 12.19 -2.02
N THR A 15 -7.34 12.11 -1.86
CA THR A 15 -6.45 13.19 -2.25
C THR A 15 -5.59 12.77 -3.44
N ALA A 16 -6.25 12.26 -4.47
CA ALA A 16 -5.52 11.87 -5.67
C ALA A 16 -4.81 13.10 -6.25
N GLU A 17 -3.53 13.02 -6.40
CA GLU A 17 -2.72 14.07 -6.97
C GLU A 17 -1.95 13.50 -8.14
N THR A 18 -1.61 14.36 -9.09
CA THR A 18 -0.84 13.94 -10.24
C THR A 18 0.60 14.35 -10.05
N TYR A 19 1.49 13.38 -10.10
CA TYR A 19 2.93 13.62 -10.00
C TYR A 19 3.63 12.85 -11.10
N PRO A 20 4.75 13.36 -11.60
CA PRO A 20 5.56 12.56 -12.51
C PRO A 20 6.04 11.31 -11.77
N CYS A 21 5.97 10.18 -12.43
CA CYS A 21 6.45 8.94 -11.81
C CYS A 21 7.97 8.92 -11.91
N PRO A 22 8.69 8.80 -10.79
CA PRO A 22 10.16 8.88 -10.80
C PRO A 22 10.85 7.61 -11.29
N VAL A 23 10.09 6.56 -11.56
CA VAL A 23 10.61 5.30 -12.08
C VAL A 23 9.73 4.86 -13.23
N PRO A 24 10.18 3.93 -14.07
CA PRO A 24 9.31 3.38 -15.11
C PRO A 24 8.06 2.79 -14.48
N CYS A 25 6.89 3.18 -14.99
CA CYS A 25 5.64 2.72 -14.41
C CYS A 25 4.58 2.60 -15.49
N GLY A 26 3.58 1.75 -15.25
CA GLY A 26 2.48 1.57 -16.15
C GLY A 26 1.51 2.72 -16.12
N GLU A 27 0.64 2.76 -17.12
CA GLU A 27 -0.33 3.85 -17.23
C GLU A 27 -1.35 3.84 -16.13
N MET A 28 -1.55 2.68 -15.48
CA MET A 28 -2.55 2.57 -14.42
C MET A 28 -1.98 2.88 -13.04
N THR A 29 -0.72 3.30 -12.99
CA THR A 29 -0.08 3.62 -11.71
C THR A 29 -0.76 4.82 -11.07
N TYR A 30 -0.98 4.73 -9.77
CA TYR A 30 -1.62 5.80 -9.02
C TYR A 30 -0.86 6.04 -7.72
N ILE A 31 -1.16 7.15 -7.09
CA ILE A 31 -0.46 7.57 -5.89
C ILE A 31 -1.43 7.58 -4.73
N LEU A 32 -1.00 7.01 -3.61
CA LEU A 32 -1.79 7.02 -2.38
C LEU A 32 -0.94 7.63 -1.27
N ARG A 33 -1.60 8.17 -0.25
CA ARG A 33 -0.93 8.60 0.95
C ARG A 33 -1.22 7.61 2.06
N VAL A 34 -0.19 7.29 2.81
CA VAL A 34 -0.31 6.39 3.95
C VAL A 34 -1.00 7.15 5.09
N ILE A 35 -2.03 6.57 5.69
CA ILE A 35 -2.73 7.21 6.80
C ILE A 35 -2.70 6.40 8.08
N GLY A 36 -2.30 5.14 8.03
CA GLY A 36 -2.19 4.30 9.21
C GLY A 36 -0.74 4.11 9.60
N ASP A 37 -0.51 3.36 10.65
CA ASP A 37 0.83 3.13 11.16
C ASP A 37 1.23 1.67 11.21
N SER A 38 0.52 0.80 10.51
CA SER A 38 0.86 -0.62 10.49
C SER A 38 2.20 -0.91 9.81
N MET A 39 2.69 0.02 9.02
CA MET A 39 3.92 -0.17 8.25
C MET A 39 5.09 0.67 8.76
N ILE A 40 4.98 1.24 9.95
CA ILE A 40 6.09 1.89 10.61
C ILE A 40 7.10 0.79 10.98
N ASP A 41 8.39 1.02 10.81
CA ASP A 41 9.05 2.31 10.51
C ASP A 41 9.32 2.55 9.04
N GLU A 42 9.03 1.59 8.20
CA GLU A 42 9.33 1.73 6.78
C GLU A 42 8.49 2.85 6.15
N TYR A 43 7.23 2.95 6.55
CA TYR A 43 6.33 3.97 6.01
C TYR A 43 5.63 4.66 7.17
N ARG A 44 5.51 5.97 7.08
CA ARG A 44 4.84 6.77 8.11
C ARG A 44 3.63 7.45 7.50
N PRO A 45 2.65 7.78 8.33
CA PRO A 45 1.49 8.54 7.83
C PRO A 45 1.95 9.79 7.09
N GLY A 46 1.38 10.01 5.92
CA GLY A 46 1.74 11.12 5.05
C GLY A 46 2.71 10.75 3.95
N ASP A 47 3.38 9.62 4.05
CA ASP A 47 4.26 9.17 2.96
C ASP A 47 3.44 8.88 1.72
N MET A 48 4.05 9.12 0.55
CA MET A 48 3.42 8.80 -0.72
C MET A 48 3.91 7.46 -1.21
N ILE A 49 3.00 6.66 -1.75
CA ILE A 49 3.36 5.40 -2.40
C ILE A 49 2.80 5.41 -3.81
N PHE A 50 3.63 4.95 -4.75
CA PHE A 50 3.25 4.82 -6.15
C PHE A 50 2.91 3.35 -6.35
N VAL A 51 1.68 3.09 -6.75
CA VAL A 51 1.13 1.73 -6.82
C VAL A 51 0.80 1.40 -8.25
N ASP A 52 1.37 0.31 -8.74
CA ASP A 52 1.10 -0.16 -10.10
C ASP A 52 0.31 -1.45 -10.01
N PRO A 53 -0.96 -1.46 -10.45
CA PRO A 53 -1.78 -2.67 -10.34
C PRO A 53 -1.38 -3.75 -11.33
N GLU A 54 -0.56 -3.44 -12.32
CA GLU A 54 -0.18 -4.41 -13.33
C GLU A 54 1.15 -5.10 -13.05
N VAL A 55 1.85 -4.68 -12.00
CA VAL A 55 3.11 -5.32 -11.62
C VAL A 55 2.80 -6.50 -10.70
N PRO A 56 3.19 -7.72 -11.09
CA PRO A 56 2.97 -8.87 -10.22
C PRO A 56 3.77 -8.71 -8.93
N ALA A 57 3.14 -8.99 -7.82
CA ALA A 57 3.79 -8.86 -6.53
C ALA A 57 4.62 -10.10 -6.23
N CYS A 58 5.81 -9.87 -5.69
CA CYS A 58 6.74 -10.93 -5.30
C CYS A 58 7.02 -10.81 -3.81
N HIS A 59 7.63 -11.85 -3.26
CA HIS A 59 8.04 -11.84 -1.86
C HIS A 59 8.86 -10.59 -1.57
N GLY A 60 8.49 -9.90 -0.50
CA GLY A 60 9.19 -8.69 -0.08
C GLY A 60 8.61 -7.41 -0.64
N ASP A 61 7.70 -7.51 -1.60
CA ASP A 61 7.06 -6.32 -2.14
C ASP A 61 5.99 -5.82 -1.17
N ASP A 62 5.79 -4.51 -1.17
CA ASP A 62 4.71 -3.91 -0.39
C ASP A 62 3.52 -3.76 -1.33
N VAL A 63 2.35 -4.11 -0.83
CA VAL A 63 1.18 -4.28 -1.70
C VAL A 63 -0.04 -3.66 -1.07
N ILE A 64 -1.01 -3.38 -1.93
CA ILE A 64 -2.36 -3.02 -1.52
C ILE A 64 -3.21 -4.27 -1.75
N ALA A 65 -3.91 -4.70 -0.72
CA ALA A 65 -4.77 -5.88 -0.80
C ALA A 65 -6.20 -5.49 -0.45
N LEU A 66 -7.14 -6.08 -1.17
CA LEU A 66 -8.56 -5.90 -0.91
C LEU A 66 -9.03 -7.12 -0.12
N MET A 67 -9.52 -6.89 1.09
CA MET A 67 -10.03 -7.95 1.94
C MET A 67 -11.45 -8.26 1.52
N HIS A 68 -11.72 -9.53 1.21
CA HIS A 68 -13.00 -9.89 0.59
C HIS A 68 -14.17 -9.83 1.55
N ASP A 69 -13.93 -10.11 2.82
CA ASP A 69 -15.02 -10.17 3.79
C ASP A 69 -15.52 -8.78 4.20
N THR A 70 -14.65 -7.80 4.27
CA THR A 70 -15.02 -6.47 4.71
C THR A 70 -15.08 -5.45 3.58
N GLY A 71 -14.45 -5.76 2.44
CA GLY A 71 -14.33 -4.80 1.36
C GLY A 71 -13.31 -3.71 1.64
N GLU A 72 -12.54 -3.84 2.71
CA GLU A 72 -11.53 -2.85 3.06
C GLU A 72 -10.23 -3.13 2.35
N THR A 73 -9.45 -2.09 2.09
CA THR A 73 -8.11 -2.26 1.57
C THR A 73 -7.11 -2.16 2.71
N THR A 74 -6.01 -2.87 2.57
CA THR A 74 -4.94 -2.84 3.56
C THR A 74 -3.60 -2.73 2.84
N PHE A 75 -2.63 -2.13 3.51
CA PHE A 75 -1.28 -1.90 2.98
C PHE A 75 -0.32 -2.71 3.83
N LYS A 76 0.31 -3.70 3.24
CA LYS A 76 1.14 -4.66 3.96
C LYS A 76 2.26 -5.16 3.08
N ARG A 77 3.20 -5.88 3.67
CA ARG A 77 4.28 -6.53 2.90
C ARG A 77 3.89 -7.95 2.58
N LEU A 78 4.11 -8.34 1.34
CA LEU A 78 3.86 -9.72 0.91
C LEU A 78 5.03 -10.59 1.33
N ILE A 79 4.73 -11.65 2.06
CA ILE A 79 5.74 -12.62 2.49
C ILE A 79 5.35 -13.96 1.90
N GLU A 80 6.32 -14.63 1.27
CA GLU A 80 6.13 -15.99 0.78
C GLU A 80 7.10 -16.89 1.53
N ASP A 81 6.57 -17.93 2.14
CA ASP A 81 7.35 -18.89 2.90
C ASP A 81 6.93 -20.29 2.43
N GLY A 82 7.72 -20.85 1.52
CA GLY A 82 7.35 -22.10 0.89
C GLY A 82 6.10 -21.91 0.06
N THR A 83 5.07 -22.68 0.36
CA THR A 83 3.80 -22.59 -0.35
C THR A 83 2.82 -21.65 0.36
N GLN A 84 3.22 -21.06 1.47
CA GLN A 84 2.36 -20.19 2.24
C GLN A 84 2.66 -18.73 1.90
N ARG A 85 1.62 -17.91 1.88
CA ARG A 85 1.76 -16.48 1.62
C ARG A 85 1.05 -15.72 2.73
N TYR A 86 1.64 -14.59 3.09
CA TYR A 86 1.13 -13.77 4.19
C TYR A 86 1.21 -12.30 3.82
N LEU A 87 0.32 -11.53 4.42
CA LEU A 87 0.44 -10.08 4.45
C LEU A 87 0.99 -9.72 5.82
N LYS A 88 2.10 -8.99 5.83
CA LYS A 88 2.79 -8.67 7.08
C LYS A 88 2.78 -7.18 7.35
N ALA A 89 2.35 -6.81 8.56
CA ALA A 89 2.52 -5.46 9.06
C ALA A 89 3.96 -5.31 9.54
N LEU A 90 4.60 -4.19 9.21
CA LEU A 90 5.99 -3.97 9.58
C LEU A 90 6.14 -3.35 10.96
N ASN A 91 5.08 -2.80 11.51
CA ASN A 91 5.10 -2.23 12.85
C ASN A 91 5.24 -3.36 13.87
N PRO A 92 6.33 -3.38 14.64
CA PRO A 92 6.55 -4.49 15.57
C PRO A 92 5.52 -4.56 16.68
N ASN A 93 4.76 -3.49 16.89
CA ASN A 93 3.72 -3.47 17.92
C ASN A 93 2.32 -3.74 17.37
N TRP A 94 2.22 -4.11 16.10
CA TRP A 94 0.92 -4.38 15.49
C TRP A 94 0.35 -5.67 16.09
N PRO A 95 -0.93 -5.67 16.51
CA PRO A 95 -1.49 -6.80 17.27
C PRO A 95 -1.46 -8.12 16.54
N GLU A 96 -1.76 -8.14 15.25
CA GLU A 96 -1.70 -9.37 14.46
C GLU A 96 -0.90 -9.06 13.22
N PRO A 97 0.43 -9.16 13.33
CA PRO A 97 1.28 -8.69 12.24
C PRO A 97 1.19 -9.53 10.96
N TYR A 98 0.76 -10.78 11.06
CA TYR A 98 0.67 -11.65 9.89
C TYR A 98 -0.77 -12.03 9.61
N ILE A 99 -1.17 -11.87 8.34
CA ILE A 99 -2.47 -12.33 7.85
C ILE A 99 -2.18 -13.37 6.80
N LYS A 100 -2.57 -14.62 7.05
CA LYS A 100 -2.36 -15.69 6.07
C LYS A 100 -3.27 -15.47 4.88
N ILE A 101 -2.73 -15.60 3.68
CA ILE A 101 -3.51 -15.47 2.47
C ILE A 101 -4.06 -16.84 2.10
N ASN A 102 -5.38 -16.96 2.08
CA ASN A 102 -6.05 -18.23 1.83
C ASN A 102 -7.31 -18.04 0.99
N GLY A 103 -7.28 -17.10 0.05
CA GLY A 103 -8.45 -16.77 -0.75
C GLY A 103 -9.27 -15.66 -0.12
N ASN A 104 -8.81 -15.11 0.98
CA ASN A 104 -9.53 -14.09 1.74
C ASN A 104 -9.26 -12.66 1.24
N CYS A 105 -8.36 -12.50 0.30
CA CYS A 105 -8.02 -11.17 -0.21
C CYS A 105 -7.48 -11.26 -1.63
N SER A 106 -7.48 -10.11 -2.29
CA SER A 106 -6.86 -9.97 -3.62
C SER A 106 -5.83 -8.88 -3.55
N ILE A 107 -4.64 -9.14 -4.10
CA ILE A 107 -3.62 -8.10 -4.22
C ILE A 107 -4.00 -7.27 -5.42
N ILE A 108 -4.24 -5.99 -5.21
CA ILE A 108 -4.74 -5.10 -6.25
C ILE A 108 -3.71 -4.07 -6.70
N GLY A 109 -2.52 -4.07 -6.11
CA GLY A 109 -1.47 -3.19 -6.56
C GLY A 109 -0.18 -3.45 -5.82
N THR A 110 0.93 -3.16 -6.51
CA THR A 110 2.28 -3.33 -5.96
C THR A 110 2.93 -1.96 -5.88
N VAL A 111 3.53 -1.65 -4.74
CA VAL A 111 4.24 -0.39 -4.56
C VAL A 111 5.54 -0.47 -5.32
N ILE A 112 5.76 0.48 -6.24
CA ILE A 112 6.95 0.52 -7.07
C ILE A 112 7.90 1.65 -6.68
N PHE A 113 7.43 2.59 -5.88
CA PHE A 113 8.25 3.70 -5.42
C PHE A 113 7.54 4.35 -4.24
N SER A 114 8.30 4.95 -3.33
CA SER A 114 7.71 5.70 -2.23
C SER A 114 8.55 6.93 -1.97
N GLY A 115 7.94 7.93 -1.36
CA GLY A 115 8.62 9.15 -1.03
C GLY A 115 8.01 9.81 0.19
N LYS A 116 8.78 10.69 0.81
CA LYS A 116 8.35 11.43 1.97
C LYS A 116 8.17 12.87 1.55
N PRO A 117 6.94 13.31 1.29
CA PRO A 117 6.76 14.71 0.92
C PRO A 117 7.17 15.57 2.09
N ARG A 118 8.01 16.55 1.80
CA ARG A 118 8.45 17.49 2.81
C ARG A 118 7.60 18.71 2.71
N ARG A 119 7.22 19.22 3.88
CA ARG A 119 6.63 20.49 3.90
C ARG A 119 7.72 21.48 3.59
N TYR A 120 7.57 22.27 2.57
CA TYR A 120 8.59 23.23 2.24
C TYR A 120 8.02 24.63 2.18
N LYS A 121 8.89 25.60 2.42
CA LYS A 121 8.50 26.96 2.32
C LYS A 121 8.78 27.42 0.95
N ILE A 122 7.82 28.07 0.40
CA ILE A 122 8.00 28.62 -0.88
C ILE A 122 8.87 29.84 -0.84
N LYS A 123 8.95 30.42 0.27
CA LYS A 123 9.67 31.61 0.39
C LYS A 123 11.04 31.46 0.03
N ALA A 124 11.45 32.18 -0.84
CA ALA A 124 12.84 32.18 -1.20
C ALA A 124 13.60 32.99 -0.20
#